data_473d0ae888f0b327fb08563214069759
#
_entry.id   473d0ae888f0b327fb08563214069759
#
_cell.length_a   1.000
_cell.length_b   1.000
_cell.length_c   1.000
_cell.angle_alpha   90.00
_cell.angle_beta   90.00
_cell.angle_gamma   90.00
#
_symmetry.space_group_name_H-M   'P 1'
#
loop_
_entity.id
_entity.type
_entity.pdbx_description
1 polymer ?
#
loop_
_entity_poly.entity_id
_entity_poly.type
_entity_poly.pdbx_seq_one_letter_code
_entity_poly.pdbx_strand_id
1 'polypeptide(L)'
;TRSGETADTLAAVRLAREAGATVLAVTNIMGSQATRDSDAVMYTRAGLEIGVAATKTFVAQVAAMYLLALRLAELRGTLPHERVVELVAEIKAIPDKMDETIENVSESVVEISGRHYDQSFFLFLGRHIGLPVCLEGALKLKEVSYIPSDAYAAGEMKHGPIALLDENTPVVCVATDSPILDKMLSNIEEVR
;
A
#
# COMPACT_ATOMS: atom_id res chain seq x y z
N THR A 1 -10.42 6.26 -2.92
CA THR A 1 -11.46 5.22 -2.75
C THR A 1 -11.56 4.32 -3.99
N ARG A 2 -11.77 3.02 -3.81
CA ARG A 2 -11.92 2.07 -4.93
C ARG A 2 -13.29 2.24 -5.62
N SER A 3 -14.36 2.07 -4.85
CA SER A 3 -15.74 2.09 -5.36
C SER A 3 -16.31 3.51 -5.53
N GLY A 4 -15.86 4.44 -4.71
CA GLY A 4 -16.44 5.77 -4.63
C GLY A 4 -17.79 5.83 -3.93
N GLU A 5 -18.19 4.77 -3.21
CA GLU A 5 -19.50 4.66 -2.53
C GLU A 5 -19.37 4.46 -1.02
N THR A 6 -18.15 4.44 -0.46
CA THR A 6 -17.93 4.22 0.98
C THR A 6 -18.50 5.38 1.80
N ALA A 7 -19.44 5.09 2.69
CA ALA A 7 -20.18 6.10 3.44
C ALA A 7 -19.29 7.08 4.22
N ASP A 8 -18.26 6.58 4.91
CA ASP A 8 -17.33 7.42 5.67
C ASP A 8 -16.49 8.33 4.76
N THR A 9 -16.07 7.83 3.59
CA THR A 9 -15.37 8.64 2.59
C THR A 9 -16.28 9.75 2.07
N LEU A 10 -17.55 9.44 1.78
CA LEU A 10 -18.52 10.43 1.30
C LEU A 10 -18.86 11.47 2.38
N ALA A 11 -18.92 11.06 3.64
CA ALA A 11 -19.10 11.99 4.75
C ALA A 11 -17.91 12.96 4.87
N ALA A 12 -16.68 12.44 4.74
CA ALA A 12 -15.47 13.28 4.75
C ALA A 12 -15.44 14.27 3.56
N VAL A 13 -15.86 13.84 2.36
CA VAL A 13 -15.98 14.71 1.18
C VAL A 13 -16.93 15.87 1.45
N ARG A 14 -18.12 15.56 1.98
CA ARG A 14 -19.11 16.60 2.31
C ARG A 14 -18.58 17.59 3.34
N LEU A 15 -18.02 17.09 4.44
CA LEU A 15 -17.44 17.93 5.49
C LEU A 15 -16.32 18.83 4.96
N ALA A 16 -15.43 18.31 4.12
CA ALA A 16 -14.36 19.10 3.51
C ALA A 16 -14.91 20.22 2.63
N ARG A 17 -15.95 19.95 1.82
CA ARG A 17 -16.57 20.96 0.96
C ARG A 17 -17.33 22.01 1.77
N GLU A 18 -18.05 21.62 2.82
CA GLU A 18 -18.71 22.55 3.75
C GLU A 18 -17.70 23.49 4.43
N ALA A 19 -16.49 22.98 4.69
CA ALA A 19 -15.37 23.78 5.21
C ALA A 19 -14.65 24.61 4.13
N GLY A 20 -15.13 24.62 2.88
CA GLY A 20 -14.57 25.39 1.77
C GLY A 20 -13.33 24.78 1.12
N ALA A 21 -13.01 23.51 1.37
CA ALA A 21 -11.90 22.81 0.74
C ALA A 21 -12.25 22.36 -0.69
N THR A 22 -11.27 22.42 -1.59
CA THR A 22 -11.36 21.79 -2.92
C THR A 22 -11.09 20.30 -2.78
N VAL A 23 -11.99 19.46 -3.28
CA VAL A 23 -11.92 18.01 -3.17
C VAL A 23 -11.58 17.38 -4.51
N LEU A 24 -10.48 16.61 -4.55
CA LEU A 24 -10.11 15.75 -5.67
C LEU A 24 -10.42 14.28 -5.29
N ALA A 25 -11.29 13.63 -6.04
CA ALA A 25 -11.51 12.19 -5.92
C ALA A 25 -10.53 11.40 -6.77
N VAL A 26 -9.85 10.42 -6.14
CA VAL A 26 -9.11 9.37 -6.86
C VAL A 26 -9.91 8.07 -6.72
N THR A 27 -10.44 7.55 -7.82
CA THR A 27 -11.34 6.39 -7.82
C THR A 27 -11.22 5.56 -9.08
N ASN A 28 -11.65 4.29 -9.00
CA ASN A 28 -11.66 3.40 -10.16
C ASN A 28 -13.01 3.41 -10.90
N ILE A 29 -14.11 3.68 -10.19
CA ILE A 29 -15.46 3.57 -10.75
C ILE A 29 -15.96 4.92 -11.26
N MET A 30 -16.30 4.97 -12.54
CA MET A 30 -16.92 6.15 -13.15
C MET A 30 -18.35 6.31 -12.68
N GLY A 31 -18.79 7.55 -12.48
CA GLY A 31 -20.16 7.87 -12.08
C GLY A 31 -20.52 7.50 -10.64
N SER A 32 -19.54 7.14 -9.81
CA SER A 32 -19.76 6.90 -8.38
C SER A 32 -20.14 8.19 -7.63
N GLN A 33 -20.69 8.05 -6.40
CA GLN A 33 -21.08 9.21 -5.60
C GLN A 33 -19.88 10.12 -5.33
N ALA A 34 -18.70 9.57 -5.03
CA ALA A 34 -17.49 10.37 -4.84
C ALA A 34 -17.14 11.22 -6.07
N THR A 35 -17.41 10.74 -7.28
CA THR A 35 -17.14 11.51 -8.51
C THR A 35 -18.15 12.64 -8.73
N ARG A 36 -19.37 12.49 -8.23
CA ARG A 36 -20.41 13.53 -8.30
C ARG A 36 -20.23 14.61 -7.24
N ASP A 37 -19.74 14.21 -6.06
CA ASP A 37 -19.60 15.09 -4.90
C ASP A 37 -18.24 15.81 -4.84
N SER A 38 -17.29 15.51 -5.74
CA SER A 38 -15.96 16.12 -5.77
C SER A 38 -15.82 17.21 -6.84
N ASP A 39 -14.92 18.15 -6.64
CA ASP A 39 -14.67 19.25 -7.57
C ASP A 39 -13.83 18.81 -8.78
N ALA A 40 -13.01 17.77 -8.61
CA ALA A 40 -12.24 17.15 -9.68
C ALA A 40 -12.12 15.63 -9.45
N VAL A 41 -11.84 14.89 -10.52
CA VAL A 41 -11.74 13.42 -10.47
C VAL A 41 -10.53 12.94 -11.25
N MET A 42 -9.76 12.03 -10.63
CA MET A 42 -8.72 11.23 -11.27
C MET A 42 -9.14 9.77 -11.25
N TYR A 43 -9.25 9.14 -12.42
CA TYR A 43 -9.58 7.73 -12.55
C TYR A 43 -8.33 6.87 -12.61
N THR A 44 -8.28 5.82 -11.80
CA THR A 44 -7.16 4.87 -11.79
C THR A 44 -7.16 3.92 -12.99
N ARG A 45 -8.33 3.72 -13.62
CA ARG A 45 -8.51 2.89 -14.83
C ARG A 45 -7.97 1.47 -14.69
N ALA A 46 -8.02 0.90 -13.49
CA ALA A 46 -7.56 -0.45 -13.21
C ALA A 46 -8.50 -1.56 -13.75
N GLY A 47 -9.58 -1.18 -14.42
CA GLY A 47 -10.61 -2.11 -14.89
C GLY A 47 -11.47 -2.63 -13.72
N LEU A 48 -12.34 -3.60 -14.04
CA LEU A 48 -13.20 -4.21 -13.04
C LEU A 48 -12.38 -5.13 -12.13
N GLU A 49 -12.48 -4.93 -10.82
CA GLU A 49 -11.91 -5.82 -9.81
C GLU A 49 -13.03 -6.56 -9.08
N ILE A 50 -13.09 -7.87 -9.29
CA ILE A 50 -14.08 -8.74 -8.66
C ILE A 50 -13.41 -9.43 -7.49
N GLY A 51 -13.70 -8.95 -6.28
CA GLY A 51 -13.11 -9.48 -5.05
C GLY A 51 -13.28 -8.53 -3.87
N VAL A 52 -13.19 -9.06 -2.67
CA VAL A 52 -13.22 -8.26 -1.43
C VAL A 52 -11.90 -7.51 -1.28
N ALA A 53 -10.79 -8.23 -1.37
CA ALA A 53 -9.45 -7.67 -1.26
C ALA A 53 -9.08 -6.83 -2.50
N ALA A 54 -8.70 -5.58 -2.28
CA ALA A 54 -8.15 -4.73 -3.34
C ALA A 54 -6.70 -5.15 -3.65
N THR A 55 -6.40 -5.45 -4.90
CA THR A 55 -5.05 -5.79 -5.37
C THR A 55 -4.58 -4.81 -6.44
N LYS A 56 -4.97 -5.01 -7.69
CA LYS A 56 -4.61 -4.11 -8.80
C LYS A 56 -5.12 -2.68 -8.61
N THR A 57 -6.30 -2.50 -7.99
CA THR A 57 -6.83 -1.16 -7.73
C THR A 57 -6.04 -0.43 -6.66
N PHE A 58 -5.47 -1.12 -5.67
CA PHE A 58 -4.54 -0.54 -4.71
C PHE A 58 -3.27 -0.04 -5.42
N VAL A 59 -2.61 -0.88 -6.20
CA VAL A 59 -1.40 -0.51 -6.96
C VAL A 59 -1.67 0.66 -7.91
N ALA A 60 -2.80 0.64 -8.60
CA ALA A 60 -3.18 1.72 -9.50
C ALA A 60 -3.47 3.04 -8.76
N GLN A 61 -4.00 3.00 -7.53
CA GLN A 61 -4.14 4.19 -6.69
C GLN A 61 -2.79 4.75 -6.26
N VAL A 62 -1.84 3.88 -5.86
CA VAL A 62 -0.48 4.31 -5.53
C VAL A 62 0.18 4.98 -6.73
N ALA A 63 0.11 4.38 -7.91
CA ALA A 63 0.63 4.98 -9.15
C ALA A 63 -0.02 6.33 -9.47
N ALA A 64 -1.35 6.45 -9.31
CA ALA A 64 -2.07 7.70 -9.50
C ALA A 64 -1.59 8.80 -8.53
N MET A 65 -1.33 8.46 -7.26
CA MET A 65 -0.80 9.40 -6.27
C MET A 65 0.62 9.84 -6.61
N TYR A 66 1.48 8.95 -7.11
CA TYR A 66 2.80 9.33 -7.63
C TYR A 66 2.69 10.32 -8.80
N LEU A 67 1.84 10.03 -9.78
CA LEU A 67 1.63 10.92 -10.93
C LEU A 67 1.10 12.30 -10.49
N LEU A 68 0.18 12.34 -9.53
CA LEU A 68 -0.32 13.58 -8.95
C LEU A 68 0.80 14.36 -8.26
N ALA A 69 1.61 13.68 -7.43
CA ALA A 69 2.73 14.32 -6.73
C ALA A 69 3.77 14.87 -7.71
N LEU A 70 4.13 14.12 -8.75
CA LEU A 70 5.06 14.57 -9.78
C LEU A 70 4.53 15.79 -10.53
N ARG A 71 3.24 15.78 -10.89
CA ARG A 71 2.60 16.93 -11.54
C ARG A 71 2.59 18.18 -10.66
N LEU A 72 2.28 18.02 -9.37
CA LEU A 72 2.32 19.13 -8.42
C LEU A 72 3.74 19.66 -8.21
N ALA A 73 4.74 18.78 -8.13
CA ALA A 73 6.14 19.15 -8.00
C ALA A 73 6.63 19.95 -9.22
N GLU A 74 6.27 19.52 -10.43
CA GLU A 74 6.56 20.21 -11.68
C GLU A 74 5.91 21.61 -11.70
N LEU A 75 4.62 21.71 -11.40
CA LEU A 75 3.89 22.97 -11.38
C LEU A 75 4.43 23.96 -10.34
N ARG A 76 4.95 23.48 -9.23
CA ARG A 76 5.57 24.29 -8.18
C ARG A 76 7.06 24.55 -8.40
N GLY A 77 7.65 23.99 -9.44
CA GLY A 77 9.07 24.13 -9.74
C GLY A 77 10.00 23.47 -8.69
N THR A 78 9.50 22.50 -7.92
CA THR A 78 10.30 21.77 -6.91
C THR A 78 11.07 20.60 -7.52
N LEU A 79 10.67 20.14 -8.72
CA LEU A 79 11.40 19.19 -9.54
C LEU A 79 11.56 19.76 -10.96
N PRO A 80 12.73 19.64 -11.59
CA PRO A 80 12.91 20.01 -12.99
C PRO A 80 12.14 19.03 -13.90
N HIS A 81 11.72 19.51 -15.06
CA HIS A 81 10.93 18.71 -16.03
C HIS A 81 11.60 17.40 -16.42
N GLU A 82 12.90 17.43 -16.67
CA GLU A 82 13.69 16.27 -17.06
C GLU A 82 13.60 15.16 -16.00
N ARG A 83 13.66 15.54 -14.71
CA ARG A 83 13.53 14.56 -13.61
C ARG A 83 12.13 13.99 -13.51
N VAL A 84 11.10 14.78 -13.79
CA VAL A 84 9.72 14.29 -13.86
C VAL A 84 9.55 13.26 -14.97
N VAL A 85 10.12 13.52 -16.16
CA VAL A 85 10.09 12.59 -17.29
C VAL A 85 10.77 11.27 -16.95
N GLU A 86 11.95 11.29 -16.31
CA GLU A 86 12.66 10.09 -15.86
C GLU A 86 11.78 9.26 -14.89
N LEU A 87 11.22 9.90 -13.87
CA LEU A 87 10.39 9.21 -12.86
C LEU A 87 9.11 8.63 -13.49
N VAL A 88 8.51 9.32 -14.45
CA VAL A 88 7.36 8.78 -15.20
C VAL A 88 7.77 7.55 -16.03
N ALA A 89 8.97 7.56 -16.62
CA ALA A 89 9.49 6.40 -17.35
C ALA A 89 9.70 5.19 -16.39
N GLU A 90 10.21 5.43 -15.18
CA GLU A 90 10.33 4.38 -14.15
C GLU A 90 8.96 3.81 -13.75
N ILE A 91 7.94 4.67 -13.56
CA ILE A 91 6.57 4.20 -13.28
C ILE A 91 6.02 3.33 -14.42
N LYS A 92 6.30 3.68 -15.67
CA LYS A 92 5.88 2.89 -16.85
C LYS A 92 6.56 1.53 -16.94
N ALA A 93 7.73 1.35 -16.35
CA ALA A 93 8.45 0.09 -16.30
C ALA A 93 8.00 -0.83 -15.14
N ILE A 94 7.15 -0.35 -14.23
CA ILE A 94 6.70 -1.13 -13.08
C ILE A 94 5.95 -2.42 -13.48
N PRO A 95 5.05 -2.44 -14.48
CA PRO A 95 4.35 -3.67 -14.86
C PRO A 95 5.31 -4.83 -15.17
N ASP A 96 6.31 -4.60 -16.01
CA ASP A 96 7.28 -5.62 -16.38
C ASP A 96 8.08 -6.12 -15.16
N LYS A 97 8.48 -5.20 -14.26
CA LYS A 97 9.15 -5.53 -13.00
C LYS A 97 8.25 -6.34 -12.06
N MET A 98 6.95 -6.06 -12.03
CA MET A 98 5.98 -6.82 -11.23
C MET A 98 5.84 -8.24 -11.77
N ASP A 99 5.71 -8.42 -13.08
CA ASP A 99 5.61 -9.74 -13.72
C ASP A 99 6.87 -10.56 -13.42
N GLU A 100 8.05 -10.01 -13.63
CA GLU A 100 9.34 -10.65 -13.28
C GLU A 100 9.41 -11.01 -11.79
N THR A 101 8.98 -10.11 -10.91
CA THR A 101 9.00 -10.37 -9.46
C THR A 101 8.06 -11.51 -9.10
N ILE A 102 6.84 -11.54 -9.63
CA ILE A 102 5.86 -12.60 -9.37
C ILE A 102 6.41 -13.95 -9.82
N GLU A 103 6.97 -14.02 -11.03
CA GLU A 103 7.58 -15.24 -11.54
C GLU A 103 8.70 -15.75 -10.63
N ASN A 104 9.62 -14.86 -10.22
CA ASN A 104 10.79 -15.22 -9.42
C ASN A 104 10.46 -15.66 -7.99
N VAL A 105 9.36 -15.17 -7.39
CA VAL A 105 9.03 -15.48 -5.97
C VAL A 105 7.94 -16.53 -5.81
N SER A 106 7.23 -16.91 -6.86
CA SER A 106 6.02 -17.76 -6.77
C SER A 106 6.28 -19.09 -6.09
N GLU A 107 7.35 -19.81 -6.44
CA GLU A 107 7.70 -21.09 -5.82
C GLU A 107 8.02 -20.93 -4.32
N SER A 108 8.83 -19.94 -3.98
CA SER A 108 9.20 -19.65 -2.59
C SER A 108 7.98 -19.26 -1.74
N VAL A 109 7.05 -18.48 -2.31
CA VAL A 109 5.81 -18.11 -1.62
C VAL A 109 4.94 -19.34 -1.35
N VAL A 110 4.81 -20.25 -2.31
CA VAL A 110 4.05 -21.50 -2.13
C VAL A 110 4.69 -22.35 -1.02
N GLU A 111 6.01 -22.50 -1.00
CA GLU A 111 6.74 -23.24 0.03
C GLU A 111 6.53 -22.61 1.42
N ILE A 112 6.72 -21.29 1.55
CA ILE A 112 6.54 -20.57 2.81
C ILE A 112 5.09 -20.69 3.29
N SER A 113 4.12 -20.52 2.40
CA SER A 113 2.70 -20.65 2.72
C SER A 113 2.37 -22.06 3.23
N GLY A 114 2.93 -23.11 2.60
CA GLY A 114 2.76 -24.50 3.03
C GLY A 114 3.34 -24.80 4.41
N ARG A 115 4.33 -24.02 4.87
CA ARG A 115 4.92 -24.16 6.22
C ARG A 115 4.14 -23.41 7.31
N HIS A 116 3.37 -22.39 6.93
CA HIS A 116 2.78 -21.45 7.89
C HIS A 116 1.25 -21.29 7.76
N TYR A 117 0.57 -22.10 6.93
CA TYR A 117 -0.86 -21.96 6.65
C TYR A 117 -1.77 -22.18 7.89
N ASP A 118 -1.29 -22.92 8.89
CA ASP A 118 -2.01 -23.28 10.12
C ASP A 118 -1.67 -22.33 11.30
N GLN A 119 -0.85 -21.32 11.08
CA GLN A 119 -0.52 -20.35 12.12
C GLN A 119 -1.72 -19.47 12.46
N SER A 120 -1.86 -19.15 13.75
CA SER A 120 -3.01 -18.42 14.27
C SER A 120 -2.86 -16.90 14.22
N PHE A 121 -1.65 -16.40 13.98
CA PHE A 121 -1.33 -14.97 13.95
C PHE A 121 -0.09 -14.70 13.10
N PHE A 122 -0.06 -13.54 12.44
CA PHE A 122 1.10 -13.05 11.70
C PHE A 122 1.41 -11.61 12.11
N LEU A 123 2.69 -11.31 12.32
CA LEU A 123 3.17 -9.96 12.52
C LEU A 123 3.86 -9.45 11.24
N PHE A 124 3.56 -8.20 10.87
CA PHE A 124 4.22 -7.53 9.77
C PHE A 124 5.04 -6.34 10.30
N LEU A 125 6.30 -6.25 9.90
CA LEU A 125 7.20 -5.18 10.34
C LEU A 125 7.80 -4.45 9.14
N GLY A 126 7.75 -3.12 9.17
CA GLY A 126 8.34 -2.28 8.15
C GLY A 126 8.82 -0.95 8.69
N ARG A 127 9.72 -0.32 7.95
CA ARG A 127 10.15 1.07 8.20
C ARG A 127 9.96 1.90 6.95
N HIS A 128 9.78 3.24 7.14
CA HIS A 128 9.67 4.19 6.04
C HIS A 128 8.57 3.73 5.06
N ILE A 129 8.87 3.64 3.75
CA ILE A 129 7.92 3.15 2.73
C ILE A 129 7.54 1.66 2.90
N GLY A 130 8.31 0.88 3.63
CA GLY A 130 7.97 -0.51 3.97
C GLY A 130 6.80 -0.64 4.93
N LEU A 131 6.56 0.35 5.80
CA LEU A 131 5.44 0.29 6.77
C LEU A 131 4.06 0.30 6.09
N PRO A 132 3.73 1.22 5.15
CA PRO A 132 2.48 1.16 4.41
C PRO A 132 2.28 -0.16 3.65
N VAL A 133 3.36 -0.75 3.11
CA VAL A 133 3.30 -2.06 2.45
C VAL A 133 2.97 -3.17 3.46
N CYS A 134 3.55 -3.14 4.65
CA CYS A 134 3.22 -4.07 5.74
C CYS A 134 1.75 -3.94 6.18
N LEU A 135 1.25 -2.71 6.33
CA LEU A 135 -0.16 -2.46 6.68
C LEU A 135 -1.11 -3.05 5.64
N GLU A 136 -0.81 -2.86 4.35
CA GLU A 136 -1.61 -3.44 3.26
C GLU A 136 -1.47 -4.96 3.23
N GLY A 137 -0.27 -5.51 3.43
CA GLY A 137 -0.03 -6.95 3.49
C GLY A 137 -0.80 -7.63 4.61
N ALA A 138 -0.76 -7.08 5.82
CA ALA A 138 -1.54 -7.57 6.96
C ALA A 138 -3.05 -7.49 6.69
N LEU A 139 -3.52 -6.40 6.06
CA LEU A 139 -4.91 -6.27 5.66
C LEU A 139 -5.30 -7.36 4.64
N LYS A 140 -4.47 -7.59 3.62
CA LYS A 140 -4.74 -8.63 2.58
C LYS A 140 -4.78 -10.02 3.20
N LEU A 141 -3.87 -10.34 4.10
CA LEU A 141 -3.89 -11.63 4.79
C LEU A 141 -5.19 -11.82 5.58
N LYS A 142 -5.62 -10.81 6.36
CA LYS A 142 -6.90 -10.86 7.09
C LYS A 142 -8.09 -11.05 6.15
N GLU A 143 -8.17 -10.28 5.07
CA GLU A 143 -9.31 -10.32 4.14
C GLU A 143 -9.44 -11.64 3.40
N VAL A 144 -8.32 -12.31 3.09
CA VAL A 144 -8.30 -13.50 2.25
C VAL A 144 -8.34 -14.79 3.08
N SER A 145 -7.62 -14.83 4.21
CA SER A 145 -7.44 -16.05 5.01
C SER A 145 -8.23 -16.07 6.31
N TYR A 146 -8.73 -14.91 6.77
CA TYR A 146 -9.32 -14.70 8.10
C TYR A 146 -8.33 -14.93 9.26
N ILE A 147 -7.03 -15.07 8.97
CA ILE A 147 -6.00 -15.16 10.00
C ILE A 147 -5.75 -13.76 10.58
N PRO A 148 -5.82 -13.57 11.89
CA PRO A 148 -5.42 -12.33 12.54
C PRO A 148 -3.99 -11.94 12.17
N SER A 149 -3.79 -10.70 11.79
CA SER A 149 -2.47 -10.19 11.43
C SER A 149 -2.39 -8.69 11.70
N ASP A 150 -1.29 -8.23 12.25
CA ASP A 150 -1.06 -6.84 12.56
C ASP A 150 0.24 -6.34 11.92
N ALA A 151 0.30 -5.04 11.65
CA ALA A 151 1.48 -4.41 11.11
C ALA A 151 1.91 -3.24 12.00
N TYR A 152 3.21 -3.17 12.27
CA TYR A 152 3.80 -2.11 13.10
C TYR A 152 5.05 -1.52 12.45
N ALA A 153 5.33 -0.28 12.81
CA ALA A 153 6.64 0.28 12.56
C ALA A 153 7.70 -0.54 13.33
N ALA A 154 8.69 -1.09 12.63
CA ALA A 154 9.68 -1.97 13.26
C ALA A 154 10.42 -1.29 14.42
N GLY A 155 10.55 0.05 14.42
CA GLY A 155 11.11 0.80 15.54
C GLY A 155 10.24 0.82 16.79
N GLU A 156 8.93 0.60 16.65
CA GLU A 156 7.98 0.59 17.76
C GLU A 156 7.73 -0.82 18.32
N MET A 157 8.32 -1.84 17.70
CA MET A 157 8.11 -3.24 18.08
C MET A 157 8.39 -3.51 19.56
N LYS A 158 9.45 -2.90 20.12
CA LYS A 158 9.87 -3.07 21.52
C LYS A 158 8.91 -2.43 22.54
N HIS A 159 7.99 -1.58 22.09
CA HIS A 159 7.07 -0.84 22.95
C HIS A 159 5.73 -1.55 23.15
N GLY A 160 5.67 -2.86 22.89
CA GLY A 160 4.50 -3.70 23.13
C GLY A 160 4.35 -4.86 22.16
N PRO A 161 4.36 -4.65 20.83
CA PRO A 161 4.12 -5.70 19.85
C PRO A 161 5.00 -6.95 20.00
N ILE A 162 6.24 -6.80 20.44
CA ILE A 162 7.16 -7.92 20.69
C ILE A 162 6.60 -8.93 21.71
N ALA A 163 5.74 -8.49 22.62
CA ALA A 163 5.11 -9.37 23.61
C ALA A 163 4.08 -10.35 23.00
N LEU A 164 3.68 -10.13 21.75
CA LEU A 164 2.77 -11.03 21.01
C LEU A 164 3.52 -12.16 20.30
N LEU A 165 4.85 -12.12 20.29
CA LEU A 165 5.68 -13.09 19.56
C LEU A 165 6.03 -14.26 20.46
N ASP A 166 5.95 -15.44 19.89
CA ASP A 166 6.55 -16.68 20.40
C ASP A 166 7.45 -17.31 19.31
N GLU A 167 8.06 -18.42 19.61
CA GLU A 167 8.97 -19.14 18.69
C GLU A 167 8.30 -19.64 17.41
N ASN A 168 6.96 -19.66 17.35
CA ASN A 168 6.18 -20.14 16.20
C ASN A 168 5.52 -19.01 15.42
N THR A 169 5.54 -17.79 15.92
CA THR A 169 4.87 -16.66 15.29
C THR A 169 5.61 -16.19 14.04
N PRO A 170 5.03 -16.30 12.84
CA PRO A 170 5.66 -15.79 11.63
C PRO A 170 5.73 -14.26 11.64
N VAL A 171 6.92 -13.73 11.36
CA VAL A 171 7.14 -12.30 11.21
C VAL A 171 7.53 -11.98 9.77
N VAL A 172 6.68 -11.22 9.09
CA VAL A 172 6.92 -10.75 7.72
C VAL A 172 7.58 -9.38 7.76
N CYS A 173 8.82 -9.31 7.33
CA CYS A 173 9.60 -8.06 7.35
C CYS A 173 9.75 -7.49 5.93
N VAL A 174 9.32 -6.24 5.73
CA VAL A 174 9.53 -5.51 4.47
C VAL A 174 10.77 -4.62 4.60
N ALA A 175 11.89 -5.14 4.08
CA ALA A 175 13.18 -4.46 4.05
C ALA A 175 13.44 -3.89 2.64
N THR A 176 13.08 -2.63 2.44
CA THR A 176 13.31 -1.94 1.16
C THR A 176 14.70 -1.33 1.11
N ASP A 177 15.27 -1.22 -0.09
CA ASP A 177 16.49 -0.43 -0.32
C ASP A 177 16.16 1.06 -0.04
N SER A 178 16.63 1.52 1.11
CA SER A 178 16.32 2.84 1.63
C SER A 178 17.41 3.33 2.58
N PRO A 179 17.51 4.64 2.86
CA PRO A 179 18.51 5.18 3.82
C PRO A 179 18.44 4.60 5.23
N ILE A 180 17.40 3.84 5.56
CA ILE A 180 17.21 3.23 6.87
C ILE A 180 17.22 1.69 6.84
N LEU A 181 17.72 1.09 5.75
CA LEU A 181 17.80 -0.36 5.62
C LEU A 181 18.57 -1.01 6.77
N ASP A 182 19.71 -0.46 7.19
CA ASP A 182 20.50 -0.98 8.31
C ASP A 182 19.68 -1.06 9.61
N LYS A 183 18.81 -0.07 9.84
CA LYS A 183 17.91 -0.08 11.02
C LYS A 183 16.83 -1.15 10.89
N MET A 184 16.36 -1.42 9.68
CA MET A 184 15.41 -2.50 9.45
C MET A 184 16.07 -3.87 9.65
N LEU A 185 17.27 -4.06 9.14
CA LEU A 185 18.06 -5.29 9.36
C LEU A 185 18.32 -5.54 10.85
N SER A 186 18.67 -4.50 11.61
CA SER A 186 18.80 -4.61 13.07
C SER A 186 17.51 -5.07 13.76
N ASN A 187 16.33 -4.58 13.31
CA ASN A 187 15.06 -5.05 13.86
C ASN A 187 14.73 -6.49 13.46
N ILE A 188 15.15 -6.95 12.28
CA ILE A 188 14.99 -8.35 11.85
C ILE A 188 15.78 -9.26 12.79
N GLU A 189 17.03 -8.90 13.13
CA GLU A 189 17.84 -9.67 14.07
C GLU A 189 17.23 -9.73 15.50
N GLU A 190 16.44 -8.73 15.88
CA GLU A 190 15.80 -8.68 17.19
C GLU A 190 14.60 -9.62 17.33
N VAL A 191 13.96 -10.02 16.22
CA VAL A 191 12.80 -10.94 16.17
C VAL A 191 13.15 -12.35 15.72
N ARG A 192 14.41 -12.59 15.39
CA ARG A 192 14.95 -13.88 14.95
C ARG A 192 15.30 -14.76 16.14
#